data_07ce2c0e5b6173cc1c6ddbb6ab5df4c6
#
_entry.id   07ce2c0e5b6173cc1c6ddbb6ab5df4c6
#
_cell.length_a   1.000
_cell.length_b   1.000
_cell.length_c   1.000
_cell.angle_alpha   90.00
_cell.angle_beta   90.00
_cell.angle_gamma   90.00
#
_symmetry.space_group_name_H-M   'P 1'
#
loop_
_entity.id
_entity.type
_entity.pdbx_description
1 polymer ?
#
loop_
_entity_poly.entity_id
_entity_poly.type
_entity_poly.pdbx_seq_one_letter_code
_entity_poly.pdbx_strand_id
1 'polypeptide(L)'
;MTIYAEQIATASQLRDAFRNYDRADNLPADLDFWQALFDCLEECADATDTPYCLDVIGVCCDLNETTPQEFQTFHAGDCPDPTDYYTADGFDGDAYHADVCAALEEAVMENCTHIYTDPETGTVYYFGEL
;
A
#
# COMPACT_ATOMS: atom_id res chain seq x y z
N MET A 1 20.71 6.76 -8.37
CA MET A 1 20.37 5.60 -9.21
C MET A 1 19.15 5.91 -10.06
N THR A 2 19.10 5.44 -11.28
CA THR A 2 18.05 5.81 -12.24
C THR A 2 17.11 4.62 -12.44
N ILE A 3 15.79 4.91 -12.45
CA ILE A 3 14.80 3.93 -12.87
C ILE A 3 14.78 3.95 -14.40
N TYR A 4 15.12 2.82 -15.01
CA TYR A 4 15.11 2.67 -16.46
C TYR A 4 13.77 2.18 -16.96
N ALA A 5 13.47 2.42 -18.07
CA ALA A 5 12.42 2.44 -19.04
C ALA A 5 11.89 3.86 -19.03
N GLU A 6 12.13 4.61 -20.10
CA GLU A 6 11.71 5.98 -20.29
C GLU A 6 12.34 7.03 -19.37
N GLN A 7 13.44 6.68 -18.68
CA GLN A 7 14.18 7.62 -17.82
C GLN A 7 13.30 8.30 -16.77
N ILE A 8 12.61 7.50 -15.98
CA ILE A 8 11.73 8.03 -14.93
C ILE A 8 12.58 8.60 -13.79
N ALA A 9 12.45 9.89 -13.57
CA ALA A 9 13.19 10.63 -12.56
C ALA A 9 12.31 11.23 -11.47
N THR A 10 10.98 11.20 -11.63
CA THR A 10 10.03 11.76 -10.67
C THR A 10 8.83 10.87 -10.47
N ALA A 11 8.14 11.05 -9.33
CA ALA A 11 6.90 10.35 -9.03
C ALA A 11 5.81 10.62 -10.08
N SER A 12 5.75 11.85 -10.59
CA SER A 12 4.78 12.22 -11.62
C SER A 12 5.03 11.45 -12.92
N GLN A 13 6.29 11.29 -13.31
CA GLN A 13 6.64 10.49 -14.49
C GLN A 13 6.32 9.01 -14.30
N LEU A 14 6.52 8.49 -13.09
CA LEU A 14 6.13 7.11 -12.75
C LEU A 14 4.63 6.92 -12.91
N ARG A 15 3.82 7.83 -12.39
CA ARG A 15 2.37 7.79 -12.54
C ARG A 15 1.96 7.83 -14.02
N ASP A 16 2.60 8.68 -14.82
CA ASP A 16 2.31 8.80 -16.25
C ASP A 16 2.66 7.50 -17.00
N ALA A 17 3.74 6.83 -16.62
CA ALA A 17 4.09 5.52 -17.18
C ALA A 17 3.01 4.47 -16.91
N PHE A 18 2.46 4.45 -15.68
CA PHE A 18 1.35 3.55 -15.34
C PHE A 18 0.08 3.90 -16.11
N ARG A 19 -0.22 5.18 -16.30
CA ARG A 19 -1.36 5.63 -17.11
C ARG A 19 -1.23 5.19 -18.55
N ASN A 20 -0.04 5.21 -19.13
CA ASN A 20 0.21 4.78 -20.49
C ASN A 20 -0.05 3.29 -20.71
N TYR A 21 0.00 2.49 -19.65
CA TYR A 21 -0.34 1.06 -19.68
C TYR A 21 -1.75 0.77 -19.15
N ASP A 22 -2.58 1.80 -18.94
CA ASP A 22 -3.93 1.68 -18.35
C ASP A 22 -3.94 0.99 -16.98
N ARG A 23 -2.90 1.21 -16.18
CA ARG A 23 -2.72 0.58 -14.87
C ARG A 23 -2.87 1.53 -13.68
N ALA A 24 -3.16 2.81 -13.94
CA ALA A 24 -3.29 3.79 -12.86
C ALA A 24 -4.72 3.91 -12.32
N ASP A 25 -5.73 3.43 -13.04
CA ASP A 25 -7.15 3.66 -12.71
C ASP A 25 -7.58 3.05 -11.38
N ASN A 26 -7.00 1.92 -11.00
CA ASN A 26 -7.31 1.21 -9.76
C ASN A 26 -6.35 1.56 -8.62
N LEU A 27 -5.46 2.51 -8.83
CA LEU A 27 -4.48 2.95 -7.84
C LEU A 27 -4.78 4.37 -7.37
N PRO A 28 -4.31 4.76 -6.18
CA PRO A 28 -4.53 6.12 -5.69
C PRO A 28 -4.06 7.18 -6.68
N ALA A 29 -4.84 8.26 -6.81
CA ALA A 29 -4.42 9.42 -7.60
C ALA A 29 -3.45 10.33 -6.82
N ASP A 30 -3.37 10.16 -5.50
CA ASP A 30 -2.54 10.95 -4.61
C ASP A 30 -1.05 10.80 -4.97
N LEU A 31 -0.38 11.92 -5.18
CA LEU A 31 1.04 11.93 -5.53
C LEU A 31 1.91 11.33 -4.42
N ASP A 32 1.46 11.37 -3.16
CA ASP A 32 2.17 10.74 -2.04
C ASP A 32 2.31 9.23 -2.22
N PHE A 33 1.29 8.57 -2.77
CA PHE A 33 1.38 7.15 -3.15
C PHE A 33 2.48 6.94 -4.19
N TRP A 34 2.48 7.75 -5.23
CA TRP A 34 3.45 7.62 -6.33
C TRP A 34 4.87 7.95 -5.89
N GLN A 35 5.01 8.91 -4.98
CA GLN A 35 6.32 9.22 -4.39
C GLN A 35 6.85 8.06 -3.55
N ALA A 36 6.00 7.45 -2.73
CA ALA A 36 6.38 6.29 -1.92
C ALA A 36 6.76 5.09 -2.80
N LEU A 37 6.00 4.83 -3.86
CA LEU A 37 6.31 3.77 -4.82
C LEU A 37 7.62 4.05 -5.55
N PHE A 38 7.82 5.28 -6.00
CA PHE A 38 9.05 5.72 -6.65
C PHE A 38 10.27 5.51 -5.75
N ASP A 39 10.19 5.93 -4.49
CA ASP A 39 11.27 5.79 -3.53
C ASP A 39 11.62 4.32 -3.28
N CYS A 40 10.60 3.46 -3.19
CA CYS A 40 10.80 2.02 -3.03
C CYS A 40 11.53 1.39 -4.23
N LEU A 41 11.15 1.77 -5.44
CA LEU A 41 11.78 1.26 -6.67
C LEU A 41 13.22 1.76 -6.81
N GLU A 42 13.49 3.01 -6.44
CA GLU A 42 14.85 3.54 -6.41
C GLU A 42 15.73 2.79 -5.39
N GLU A 43 15.19 2.52 -4.22
CA GLU A 43 15.87 1.78 -3.16
C GLU A 43 16.24 0.37 -3.63
N CYS A 44 15.35 -0.30 -4.34
CA CYS A 44 15.63 -1.59 -4.96
C CYS A 44 16.76 -1.51 -5.99
N ALA A 45 16.77 -0.45 -6.81
CA ALA A 45 17.82 -0.22 -7.80
C ALA A 45 19.18 0.00 -7.11
N ASP A 46 19.21 0.79 -6.03
CA ASP A 46 20.43 1.04 -5.26
C ASP A 46 20.96 -0.23 -4.59
N ALA A 47 20.07 -1.05 -4.02
CA ALA A 47 20.45 -2.29 -3.35
C ALA A 47 21.09 -3.31 -4.29
N THR A 48 20.70 -3.32 -5.58
CA THR A 48 21.24 -4.24 -6.59
C THR A 48 22.44 -3.67 -7.32
N ASP A 49 22.78 -2.41 -7.09
CA ASP A 49 23.83 -1.66 -7.79
C ASP A 49 23.69 -1.70 -9.32
N THR A 50 22.47 -1.88 -9.80
CA THR A 50 22.12 -1.85 -11.22
C THR A 50 20.91 -0.96 -11.44
N PRO A 51 20.80 -0.31 -12.62
CA PRO A 51 19.59 0.45 -12.93
C PRO A 51 18.37 -0.47 -12.90
N TYR A 52 17.30 0.02 -12.30
CA TYR A 52 16.03 -0.70 -12.29
C TYR A 52 15.31 -0.53 -13.63
N CYS A 53 15.03 -1.65 -14.31
CA CYS A 53 14.17 -1.64 -15.49
C CYS A 53 12.71 -1.66 -15.04
N LEU A 54 11.99 -0.56 -15.25
CA LEU A 54 10.58 -0.50 -14.88
C LEU A 54 9.76 -1.48 -15.72
N ASP A 55 9.11 -2.41 -15.04
CA ASP A 55 8.10 -3.29 -15.60
C ASP A 55 6.76 -2.94 -14.95
N VAL A 56 5.98 -2.10 -15.61
CA VAL A 56 4.69 -1.62 -15.08
C VAL A 56 3.76 -2.79 -14.76
N ILE A 57 3.68 -3.78 -15.66
CA ILE A 57 2.81 -4.93 -15.47
C ILE A 57 3.31 -5.78 -14.31
N GLY A 58 4.62 -6.03 -14.23
CA GLY A 58 5.23 -6.78 -13.14
C GLY A 58 5.03 -6.11 -11.79
N VAL A 59 5.21 -4.79 -11.72
CA VAL A 59 4.96 -4.02 -10.49
C VAL A 59 3.49 -4.12 -10.08
N CYS A 60 2.55 -3.99 -11.02
CA CYS A 60 1.12 -4.14 -10.73
C CYS A 60 0.77 -5.54 -10.24
N CYS A 61 1.42 -6.57 -10.75
CA CYS A 61 1.20 -7.96 -10.30
C CYS A 61 1.76 -8.21 -8.90
N ASP A 62 2.84 -7.53 -8.52
CA ASP A 62 3.49 -7.70 -7.23
C ASP A 62 2.94 -6.78 -6.14
N LEU A 63 2.34 -5.66 -6.55
CA LEU A 63 1.74 -4.70 -5.62
C LEU A 63 0.41 -5.23 -5.11
N ASN A 64 0.31 -5.36 -3.80
CA ASN A 64 -0.89 -5.84 -3.12
C ASN A 64 -1.63 -4.69 -2.45
N GLU A 65 -2.94 -4.84 -2.30
CA GLU A 65 -3.75 -3.95 -1.49
C GLU A 65 -4.67 -4.76 -0.58
N THR A 66 -4.87 -4.29 0.62
CA THR A 66 -5.79 -4.89 1.58
C THR A 66 -6.62 -3.79 2.23
N THR A 67 -7.94 -3.95 2.19
CA THR A 67 -8.84 -3.05 2.91
C THR A 67 -9.01 -3.50 4.35
N PRO A 68 -9.43 -2.60 5.28
CA PRO A 68 -9.74 -3.02 6.66
C PRO A 68 -10.79 -4.14 6.73
N GLN A 69 -11.77 -4.13 5.83
CA GLN A 69 -12.82 -5.15 5.77
C GLN A 69 -12.25 -6.52 5.36
N GLU A 70 -11.36 -6.54 4.36
CA GLU A 70 -10.66 -7.77 3.96
C GLU A 70 -9.79 -8.31 5.08
N PHE A 71 -9.09 -7.43 5.80
CA PHE A 71 -8.26 -7.80 6.94
C PHE A 71 -9.09 -8.45 8.05
N GLN A 72 -10.27 -7.90 8.37
CA GLN A 72 -11.20 -8.49 9.32
C GLN A 72 -11.67 -9.88 8.87
N THR A 73 -11.89 -10.06 7.57
CA THR A 73 -12.41 -11.32 7.02
C THR A 73 -11.35 -12.42 7.00
N PHE A 74 -10.14 -12.10 6.54
CA PHE A 74 -9.10 -13.10 6.30
C PHE A 74 -8.07 -13.20 7.41
N HIS A 75 -7.98 -12.21 8.29
CA HIS A 75 -7.02 -12.13 9.39
C HIS A 75 -7.69 -11.79 10.72
N ALA A 76 -8.86 -12.38 10.96
CA ALA A 76 -9.66 -12.07 12.14
C ALA A 76 -8.91 -12.28 13.47
N GLY A 77 -7.96 -13.24 13.49
CA GLY A 77 -7.14 -13.50 14.69
C GLY A 77 -6.15 -12.38 15.02
N ASP A 78 -5.84 -11.52 14.05
CA ASP A 78 -4.94 -10.38 14.22
C ASP A 78 -5.70 -9.07 14.48
N CYS A 79 -7.04 -9.12 14.43
CA CYS A 79 -7.89 -7.96 14.68
C CYS A 79 -8.25 -7.85 16.18
N PRO A 80 -8.55 -6.63 16.67
CA PRO A 80 -9.06 -6.46 18.03
C PRO A 80 -10.40 -7.17 18.21
N ASP A 81 -10.69 -7.55 19.46
CA ASP A 81 -11.96 -8.19 19.81
C ASP A 81 -13.08 -7.11 19.81
N PRO A 82 -14.12 -7.26 18.97
CA PRO A 82 -15.19 -6.27 18.94
C PRO A 82 -15.95 -6.11 20.25
N THR A 83 -15.94 -7.12 21.14
CA THR A 83 -16.61 -7.03 22.44
C THR A 83 -16.00 -6.00 23.36
N ASP A 84 -14.72 -5.63 23.16
CA ASP A 84 -14.03 -4.59 23.94
C ASP A 84 -14.48 -3.17 23.57
N TYR A 85 -15.29 -3.02 22.52
CA TYR A 85 -15.72 -1.72 21.99
C TYR A 85 -17.18 -1.38 22.29
N TYR A 86 -17.83 -2.16 23.15
CA TYR A 86 -19.16 -1.85 23.61
C TYR A 86 -19.10 -0.87 24.80
N THR A 87 -19.84 0.23 24.66
CA THR A 87 -19.97 1.27 25.68
C THR A 87 -21.40 1.30 26.20
N ALA A 88 -21.69 2.20 27.14
CA ALA A 88 -23.05 2.42 27.64
C ALA A 88 -24.03 2.85 26.52
N ASP A 89 -23.50 3.46 25.44
CA ASP A 89 -24.27 3.93 24.29
C ASP A 89 -24.33 2.90 23.14
N GLY A 90 -23.72 1.72 23.30
CA GLY A 90 -23.67 0.65 22.34
C GLY A 90 -22.26 0.41 21.78
N PHE A 91 -22.20 -0.19 20.58
CA PHE A 91 -20.93 -0.50 19.92
C PHE A 91 -20.29 0.74 19.32
N ASP A 92 -19.03 1.01 19.70
CA ASP A 92 -18.24 2.12 19.14
C ASP A 92 -17.54 1.63 17.85
N GLY A 93 -18.24 1.74 16.73
CA GLY A 93 -17.74 1.30 15.43
C GLY A 93 -16.56 2.12 14.92
N ASP A 94 -16.51 3.41 15.24
CA ASP A 94 -15.42 4.29 14.81
C ASP A 94 -14.11 3.94 15.50
N ALA A 95 -14.15 3.69 16.81
CA ALA A 95 -12.97 3.26 17.57
C ALA A 95 -12.49 1.88 17.10
N TYR A 96 -13.42 0.96 16.88
CA TYR A 96 -13.10 -0.38 16.36
C TYR A 96 -12.43 -0.30 14.99
N HIS A 97 -13.02 0.46 14.06
CA HIS A 97 -12.47 0.63 12.72
C HIS A 97 -11.07 1.24 12.77
N ALA A 98 -10.85 2.26 13.60
CA ALA A 98 -9.53 2.88 13.75
C ALA A 98 -8.48 1.88 14.22
N ASP A 99 -8.82 1.01 15.18
CA ASP A 99 -7.90 0.01 15.70
C ASP A 99 -7.67 -1.14 14.70
N VAL A 100 -8.66 -1.49 13.90
CA VAL A 100 -8.48 -2.45 12.79
C VAL A 100 -7.53 -1.89 11.74
N CYS A 101 -7.68 -0.63 11.37
CA CYS A 101 -6.77 0.04 10.44
C CYS A 101 -5.34 0.07 10.97
N ALA A 102 -5.15 0.36 12.25
CA ALA A 102 -3.84 0.35 12.89
C ALA A 102 -3.23 -1.06 12.91
N ALA A 103 -4.02 -2.09 13.21
CA ALA A 103 -3.57 -3.48 13.21
C ALA A 103 -3.15 -3.93 11.80
N LEU A 104 -3.91 -3.56 10.77
CA LEU A 104 -3.57 -3.85 9.38
C LEU A 104 -2.23 -3.21 8.99
N GLU A 105 -2.07 -1.92 9.26
CA GLU A 105 -0.83 -1.20 8.93
C GLU A 105 0.36 -1.82 9.66
N GLU A 106 0.23 -2.14 10.94
CA GLU A 106 1.27 -2.78 11.73
C GLU A 106 1.65 -4.15 11.15
N ALA A 107 0.67 -4.98 10.79
CA ALA A 107 0.92 -6.29 10.20
C ALA A 107 1.68 -6.17 8.88
N VAL A 108 1.33 -5.20 8.03
CA VAL A 108 2.04 -4.93 6.78
C VAL A 108 3.46 -4.46 7.05
N MET A 109 3.66 -3.55 7.99
CA MET A 109 5.00 -3.05 8.33
C MET A 109 5.92 -4.13 8.90
N GLU A 110 5.37 -5.11 9.63
CA GLU A 110 6.14 -6.20 10.20
C GLU A 110 6.51 -7.29 9.18
N ASN A 111 5.64 -7.57 8.23
CA ASN A 111 5.77 -8.74 7.35
C ASN A 111 6.02 -8.42 5.89
N CYS A 112 5.79 -7.19 5.48
CA CYS A 112 5.80 -6.76 4.07
C CYS A 112 6.57 -5.45 3.91
N THR A 113 6.67 -4.98 2.67
CA THR A 113 7.19 -3.65 2.36
C THR A 113 6.01 -2.70 2.19
N HIS A 114 5.74 -1.90 3.21
CA HIS A 114 4.69 -0.89 3.19
C HIS A 114 5.01 0.20 2.17
N ILE A 115 4.04 0.52 1.31
CA ILE A 115 4.14 1.61 0.33
C ILE A 115 3.29 2.81 0.76
N TYR A 116 2.00 2.60 1.01
CA TYR A 116 1.08 3.70 1.25
C TYR A 116 -0.16 3.22 1.98
N THR A 117 -0.68 4.07 2.87
CA THR A 117 -1.98 3.87 3.51
C THR A 117 -2.90 5.00 3.08
N ASP A 118 -4.05 4.66 2.50
CA ASP A 118 -5.06 5.65 2.12
C ASP A 118 -5.68 6.25 3.40
N PRO A 119 -5.54 7.56 3.64
CA PRO A 119 -6.05 8.17 4.86
C PRO A 119 -7.58 8.21 4.95
N GLU A 120 -8.29 8.08 3.81
CA GLU A 120 -9.75 8.13 3.78
C GLU A 120 -10.39 6.76 4.02
N THR A 121 -9.81 5.70 3.46
CA THR A 121 -10.39 4.36 3.51
C THR A 121 -9.65 3.41 4.45
N GLY A 122 -8.40 3.70 4.79
CA GLY A 122 -7.55 2.81 5.55
C GLY A 122 -6.95 1.67 4.72
N THR A 123 -7.18 1.65 3.41
CA THR A 123 -6.59 0.65 2.50
C THR A 123 -5.07 0.79 2.49
N VAL A 124 -4.36 -0.34 2.62
CA VAL A 124 -2.90 -0.36 2.65
C VAL A 124 -2.38 -1.01 1.37
N TYR A 125 -1.38 -0.38 0.77
CA TYR A 125 -0.69 -0.86 -0.44
C TYR A 125 0.72 -1.29 -0.06
N TYR A 126 1.15 -2.47 -0.54
CA TYR A 126 2.41 -3.07 -0.10
C TYR A 126 2.92 -4.11 -1.08
N PHE A 127 4.22 -4.44 -0.95
CA PHE A 127 4.81 -5.59 -1.62
C PHE A 127 5.02 -6.71 -0.59
N GLY A 128 4.79 -7.94 -1.00
CA GLY A 128 4.91 -9.12 -0.15
C GLY A 128 3.56 -9.75 0.18
N GLU A 129 3.58 -10.76 1.02
CA GLU A 129 2.37 -11.48 1.46
C GLU A 129 2.08 -11.20 2.93
N LEU A 130 0.86 -10.83 3.19
CA LEU A 130 0.37 -10.59 4.54
C LEU A 130 -0.02 -11.90 5.25
#